data_27440e2487a4dffe47aa3855391065f5
#
_entry.id   27440e2487a4dffe47aa3855391065f5
#
_cell.length_a   1.000
_cell.length_b   1.000
_cell.length_c   1.000
_cell.angle_alpha   90.00
_cell.angle_beta   90.00
_cell.angle_gamma   90.00
#
_symmetry.space_group_name_H-M   'P 1'
#
loop_
_entity.id
_entity.type
_entity.pdbx_description
1 polymer ?
#
loop_
_entity_poly.entity_id
_entity_poly.type
_entity_poly.pdbx_seq_one_letter_code
_entity_poly.pdbx_strand_id
1 'polypeptide(L)'
;MKVCIIGSGLTGLVIAKALVNQNISVDMFTSKKKNKINYSRTIGISKSNVEFFHKSIINIKQILWKLKKIEVFTNNLKNEKILNFQNNSNEIFSIIKNYKL
;
A
#
# COMPACT_ATOMS: atom_id res chain seq x y z
N MET A 1 -5.85 11.88 -24.76
CA MET A 1 -6.45 10.61 -24.29
C MET A 1 -7.10 10.86 -22.95
N LYS A 2 -8.29 10.34 -22.76
CA LYS A 2 -9.04 10.45 -21.52
C LYS A 2 -9.37 9.04 -21.03
N VAL A 3 -9.11 8.76 -19.74
CA VAL A 3 -9.35 7.46 -19.12
C VAL A 3 -10.48 7.58 -18.10
N CYS A 4 -11.38 6.63 -18.11
CA CYS A 4 -12.48 6.53 -17.16
C CYS A 4 -12.15 5.43 -16.13
N ILE A 5 -12.26 5.74 -14.84
CA ILE A 5 -12.07 4.79 -13.74
C ILE A 5 -13.37 4.69 -12.95
N ILE A 6 -13.85 3.48 -12.79
CA ILE A 6 -15.03 3.20 -11.98
C ILE A 6 -14.59 2.61 -10.64
N GLY A 7 -14.92 3.31 -9.56
CA GLY A 7 -14.53 2.97 -8.21
C GLY A 7 -13.51 3.94 -7.63
N SER A 8 -13.56 4.13 -6.32
CA SER A 8 -12.66 5.02 -5.59
C SER A 8 -11.87 4.30 -4.48
N GLY A 9 -11.67 3.00 -4.64
CA GLY A 9 -10.80 2.22 -3.77
C GLY A 9 -9.33 2.58 -3.99
N LEU A 10 -8.46 2.03 -3.16
CA LEU A 10 -7.02 2.33 -3.21
C LEU A 10 -6.41 2.09 -4.60
N THR A 11 -6.74 0.97 -5.24
CA THR A 11 -6.22 0.65 -6.58
C THR A 11 -6.62 1.69 -7.61
N GLY A 12 -7.90 2.08 -7.62
CA GLY A 12 -8.40 3.11 -8.55
C GLY A 12 -7.73 4.45 -8.33
N LEU A 13 -7.54 4.86 -7.08
CA LEU A 13 -6.87 6.12 -6.74
C LEU A 13 -5.40 6.13 -7.16
N VAL A 14 -4.69 5.03 -6.95
CA VAL A 14 -3.28 4.88 -7.35
C VAL A 14 -3.14 4.96 -8.87
N ILE A 15 -3.98 4.26 -9.61
CA ILE A 15 -3.98 4.30 -11.07
C ILE A 15 -4.29 5.71 -11.58
N ALA A 16 -5.29 6.36 -11.00
CA ALA A 16 -5.66 7.73 -11.37
C ALA A 16 -4.48 8.68 -11.18
N LYS A 17 -3.80 8.62 -10.02
CA LYS A 17 -2.65 9.47 -9.74
C LYS A 17 -1.49 9.21 -10.70
N ALA A 18 -1.20 7.95 -10.99
CA ALA A 18 -0.16 7.57 -11.94
C ALA A 18 -0.44 8.14 -13.35
N LEU A 19 -1.69 8.05 -13.80
CA LEU A 19 -2.10 8.56 -15.11
C LEU A 19 -2.04 10.09 -15.17
N VAL A 20 -2.50 10.78 -14.13
CA VAL A 20 -2.43 12.23 -14.03
C VAL A 20 -0.98 12.71 -14.06
N ASN A 21 -0.06 12.00 -13.41
CA ASN A 21 1.36 12.31 -13.45
C ASN A 21 1.96 12.14 -14.85
N GLN A 22 1.32 11.38 -15.72
CA GLN A 22 1.70 11.22 -17.14
C GLN A 22 0.94 12.19 -18.07
N ASN A 23 0.30 13.22 -17.51
CA ASN A 23 -0.52 14.20 -18.24
C ASN A 23 -1.72 13.58 -18.98
N ILE A 24 -2.28 12.51 -18.45
CA ILE A 24 -3.48 11.87 -18.98
C ILE A 24 -4.68 12.31 -18.16
N SER A 25 -5.73 12.77 -18.83
CA SER A 25 -6.98 13.16 -18.16
C SER A 25 -7.72 11.92 -17.66
N VAL A 26 -8.20 12.00 -16.42
CA VAL A 26 -8.89 10.87 -15.76
C VAL A 26 -10.24 11.34 -15.22
N ASP A 27 -11.31 10.62 -15.55
CA ASP A 27 -12.60 10.75 -14.91
C ASP A 27 -12.82 9.57 -13.96
N MET A 28 -13.18 9.87 -12.73
CA MET A 28 -13.49 8.85 -11.74
C MET A 28 -14.98 8.87 -11.38
N PHE A 29 -15.58 7.70 -11.35
CA PHE A 29 -16.96 7.50 -10.94
C PHE A 29 -17.02 6.61 -9.71
N THR A 30 -17.69 7.06 -8.67
CA THR A 30 -17.83 6.31 -7.43
C THR A 30 -19.26 6.40 -6.92
N SER A 31 -19.65 5.46 -6.05
CA SER A 31 -20.96 5.51 -5.42
C SER A 31 -21.03 6.68 -4.42
N LYS A 32 -22.22 7.28 -4.28
CA LYS A 32 -22.44 8.41 -3.35
C LYS A 32 -22.44 8.00 -1.88
N LYS A 33 -22.30 6.71 -1.56
CA LYS A 33 -22.26 6.24 -0.17
C LYS A 33 -20.96 6.70 0.48
N LYS A 34 -21.09 7.50 1.55
CA LYS A 34 -19.95 7.83 2.41
C LYS A 34 -19.55 6.57 3.19
N ASN A 35 -18.43 5.97 2.82
CA ASN A 35 -17.86 4.88 3.60
C ASN A 35 -17.21 5.45 4.85
N LYS A 36 -17.45 4.80 5.99
CA LYS A 36 -16.73 5.15 7.23
C LYS A 36 -15.24 4.89 7.03
N ILE A 37 -14.43 5.86 7.40
CA ILE A 37 -12.98 5.69 7.38
C ILE A 37 -12.58 4.70 8.47
N ASN A 38 -11.91 3.62 8.09
CA ASN A 38 -11.37 2.68 9.05
C ASN A 38 -9.93 3.04 9.39
N TYR A 39 -9.73 3.69 10.53
CA TYR A 39 -8.41 4.17 10.96
C TYR A 39 -7.47 3.04 11.42
N SER A 40 -8.00 1.85 11.69
CA SER A 40 -7.18 0.72 12.15
C SER A 40 -6.62 -0.12 10.99
N ARG A 41 -7.15 0.04 9.78
CA ARG A 41 -6.70 -0.77 8.64
C ARG A 41 -5.29 -0.40 8.21
N THR A 42 -4.45 -1.42 8.09
CA THR A 42 -3.08 -1.27 7.61
C THR A 42 -2.86 -2.05 6.31
N ILE A 43 -1.86 -1.64 5.56
CA ILE A 43 -1.46 -2.31 4.31
C ILE A 43 0.03 -2.56 4.38
N GLY A 44 0.45 -3.78 3.99
CA GLY A 44 1.84 -4.09 3.81
C GLY A 44 2.32 -3.70 2.41
N ILE A 45 3.51 -3.10 2.32
CA ILE A 45 4.10 -2.67 1.06
C ILE A 45 5.55 -3.16 0.98
N SER A 46 5.88 -3.84 -0.11
CA SER A 46 7.25 -4.29 -0.36
C SER A 46 8.16 -3.10 -0.69
N LYS A 47 9.46 -3.29 -0.51
CA LYS A 47 10.45 -2.25 -0.83
C LYS A 47 10.36 -1.79 -2.29
N SER A 48 10.20 -2.72 -3.23
CA SER A 48 10.06 -2.40 -4.64
C SER A 48 8.81 -1.57 -4.93
N ASN A 49 7.71 -1.85 -4.26
CA ASN A 49 6.47 -1.06 -4.40
C ASN A 49 6.61 0.34 -3.78
N VAL A 50 7.35 0.49 -2.67
CA VAL A 50 7.66 1.81 -2.11
C VAL A 50 8.44 2.65 -3.13
N GLU A 51 9.42 2.07 -3.78
CA GLU A 51 10.21 2.74 -4.82
C GLU A 51 9.35 3.11 -6.02
N PHE A 52 8.44 2.23 -6.45
CA PHE A 52 7.48 2.51 -7.51
C PHE A 52 6.59 3.71 -7.15
N PHE A 53 6.05 3.76 -5.93
CA PHE A 53 5.26 4.89 -5.46
C PHE A 53 6.05 6.19 -5.51
N HIS A 54 7.28 6.17 -5.02
CA HIS A 54 8.14 7.35 -4.99
C HIS A 54 8.40 7.91 -6.40
N LYS A 55 8.64 7.04 -7.38
CA LYS A 55 8.93 7.46 -8.76
C LYS A 55 7.70 7.87 -9.55
N SER A 56 6.60 7.14 -9.39
CA SER A 56 5.48 7.22 -10.34
C SER A 56 4.20 7.80 -9.76
N ILE A 57 4.05 7.82 -8.44
CA ILE A 57 2.82 8.22 -7.76
C ILE A 57 3.07 9.42 -6.86
N ILE A 58 3.58 9.17 -5.67
CA ILE A 58 3.84 10.18 -4.65
C ILE A 58 4.85 9.61 -3.63
N ASN A 59 5.61 10.48 -2.99
CA ASN A 59 6.53 10.07 -1.94
C ASN A 59 5.77 9.75 -0.64
N ILE A 60 5.78 8.47 -0.25
CA ILE A 60 5.11 7.99 0.97
C ILE A 60 6.09 7.63 2.09
N LYS A 61 7.39 7.89 1.93
CA LYS A 61 8.42 7.44 2.88
C LYS A 61 8.21 7.95 4.30
N GLN A 62 7.60 9.12 4.46
CA GLN A 62 7.36 9.72 5.78
C GLN A 62 6.25 9.05 6.59
N ILE A 63 5.37 8.31 5.95
CA ILE A 63 4.21 7.68 6.59
C ILE A 63 4.35 6.16 6.71
N LEU A 64 5.53 5.63 6.39
CA LEU A 64 5.81 4.19 6.45
C LEU A 64 6.39 3.77 7.79
N TRP A 65 6.00 2.59 8.24
CA TRP A 65 6.66 1.85 9.30
C TRP A 65 7.48 0.74 8.67
N LYS A 66 8.79 0.84 8.77
CA LYS A 66 9.72 -0.11 8.15
C LYS A 66 9.90 -1.33 9.01
N LEU A 67 9.85 -2.51 8.40
CA LEU A 67 10.05 -3.80 9.04
C LEU A 67 11.33 -4.44 8.55
N LYS A 68 12.12 -4.97 9.47
CA LYS A 68 13.38 -5.68 9.16
C LYS A 68 13.26 -7.18 9.31
N LYS A 69 12.23 -7.65 10.01
CA LYS A 69 12.06 -9.05 10.33
C LYS A 69 10.58 -9.44 10.28
N ILE A 70 10.29 -10.54 9.62
CA ILE A 70 8.96 -11.15 9.57
C ILE A 70 9.09 -12.61 9.96
N GLU A 71 8.33 -13.02 10.96
CA GLU A 71 8.29 -14.40 11.43
C GLU A 71 6.88 -14.94 11.33
N VAL A 72 6.75 -16.17 10.84
CA VAL A 72 5.46 -16.87 10.77
C VAL A 72 5.53 -18.08 11.70
N PHE A 73 4.58 -18.15 12.61
CA PHE A 73 4.48 -19.22 13.59
C PHE A 73 3.30 -20.13 13.29
N THR A 74 3.41 -21.40 13.73
CA THR A 74 2.25 -22.29 13.70
C THR A 74 1.24 -21.90 14.79
N ASN A 75 -0.03 -22.15 14.52
CA ASN A 75 -1.11 -21.94 15.49
C ASN A 75 -1.33 -23.19 16.37
N ASN A 76 -0.27 -23.97 16.64
CA ASN A 76 -0.32 -25.12 17.52
C ASN A 76 0.18 -24.77 18.94
N LEU A 77 0.08 -25.72 19.87
CA LEU A 77 0.47 -25.51 21.27
C LEU A 77 1.98 -25.22 21.44
N LYS A 78 2.80 -25.57 20.48
CA LYS A 78 4.25 -25.37 20.53
C LYS A 78 4.71 -24.04 19.97
N ASN A 79 3.84 -23.30 19.27
CA ASN A 79 4.16 -22.03 18.63
C ASN A 79 5.48 -22.09 17.82
N GLU A 80 5.63 -23.15 17.02
CA GLU A 80 6.84 -23.33 16.21
C GLU A 80 6.89 -22.31 15.08
N LYS A 81 8.06 -21.71 14.90
CA LYS A 81 8.32 -20.78 13.80
C LYS A 81 8.38 -21.55 12.49
N ILE A 82 7.48 -21.24 11.54
CA ILE A 82 7.44 -21.86 10.21
C ILE A 82 8.38 -21.15 9.25
N LEU A 83 8.31 -19.82 9.20
CA LEU A 83 9.09 -19.00 8.28
C LEU A 83 9.69 -17.81 9.02
N ASN A 84 10.88 -17.41 8.58
CA ASN A 84 11.56 -16.23 9.07
C ASN A 84 12.16 -15.48 7.89
N PHE A 85 11.71 -14.23 7.71
CA PHE A 85 12.27 -13.31 6.74
C PHE A 85 12.99 -12.19 7.49
N GLN A 86 14.28 -12.09 7.29
CA GLN A 86 15.09 -11.07 7.96
C GLN A 86 16.18 -10.56 7.03
N ASN A 87 16.36 -9.25 7.03
CA ASN A 87 17.48 -8.60 6.38
C ASN A 87 18.17 -7.69 7.41
N ASN A 88 19.43 -7.96 7.70
CA ASN A 88 20.18 -7.27 8.75
C ASN A 88 20.52 -5.82 8.40
N SER A 89 20.54 -5.45 7.12
CA SER A 89 20.98 -4.13 6.66
C SER A 89 19.88 -3.24 6.11
N ASN A 90 18.74 -3.82 5.69
CA ASN A 90 17.66 -3.09 5.04
C ASN A 90 16.29 -3.56 5.52
N GLU A 91 15.29 -2.69 5.38
CA GLU A 91 13.90 -3.09 5.55
C GLU A 91 13.50 -4.11 4.47
N ILE A 92 12.75 -5.16 4.89
CA ILE A 92 12.18 -6.14 3.98
C ILE A 92 10.82 -5.65 3.48
N PHE A 93 10.08 -4.99 4.36
CA PHE A 93 8.68 -4.70 4.17
C PHE A 93 8.31 -3.45 4.96
N SER A 94 7.28 -2.74 4.54
CA SER A 94 6.78 -1.58 5.28
C SER A 94 5.28 -1.72 5.51
N ILE A 95 4.80 -1.08 6.57
CA ILE A 95 3.37 -1.01 6.89
C ILE A 95 2.94 0.45 6.85
N ILE A 96 1.78 0.70 6.29
CA ILE A 96 1.17 2.02 6.23
C ILE A 96 -0.29 1.94 6.68
N LYS A 97 -0.76 2.94 7.39
CA LYS A 97 -2.19 3.05 7.67
C LYS A 97 -2.92 3.45 6.40
N ASN A 98 -3.95 2.67 6.05
CA ASN A 98 -4.66 2.84 4.79
C ASN A 98 -5.25 4.24 4.60
N TYR A 99 -5.76 4.86 5.67
CA TYR A 99 -6.38 6.18 5.59
C TYR A 99 -5.38 7.30 5.28
N LYS A 100 -4.08 7.08 5.47
CA LYS A 100 -3.04 8.06 5.15
C LYS A 100 -2.60 8.03 3.69
N LEU A 101 -2.94 6.99 2.98
CA LEU A 101 -2.68 6.85 1.57
C LEU A 101 -3.74 7.57 0.74
#